data_96c1f4994efb0a7f40aa14ebd8415301
#
_entry.id   96c1f4994efb0a7f40aa14ebd8415301
#
_cell.length_a   1.000
_cell.length_b   1.000
_cell.length_c   1.000
_cell.angle_alpha   90.00
_cell.angle_beta   90.00
_cell.angle_gamma   90.00
#
_symmetry.space_group_name_H-M   'P 1'
#
loop_
_entity.id
_entity.type
_entity.pdbx_description
1 polymer ?
#
loop_
_entity_poly.entity_id
_entity_poly.type
_entity_poly.pdbx_seq_one_letter_code
_entity_poly.pdbx_strand_id
1 'polypeptide(L)'
;GIAAHETIEQNHKLALRQEACALKLKGNPVHEDMIDALSTVKKEIFTISTVLDKNHRIYAATAGDIYKSMEAAVSKAEEVFCAKIPQKADIVVSVVKFPSDIDLYQAQKGIDNAKYALKEGGILLLVAKCRMGIGEESFVKLLSSASSPKDALERIEKKFVVGYHKA
;
A
#
# COMPACT_ATOMS: atom_id res chain seq x y z
N GLY A 1 14.01 -0.62 -10.22
CA GLY A 1 13.13 0.04 -11.16
C GLY A 1 13.85 0.95 -12.14
N ILE A 2 13.08 1.57 -13.01
CA ILE A 2 13.55 2.54 -14.00
C ILE A 2 13.29 4.00 -13.59
N ALA A 3 12.53 4.23 -12.52
CA ALA A 3 12.29 5.56 -11.99
C ALA A 3 13.46 6.03 -11.11
N ALA A 4 13.77 7.34 -11.15
CA ALA A 4 14.72 7.95 -10.25
C ALA A 4 14.21 7.90 -8.80
N HIS A 5 15.14 7.97 -7.85
CA HIS A 5 14.79 7.89 -6.41
C HIS A 5 13.84 9.03 -6.01
N GLU A 6 14.11 10.23 -6.47
CA GLU A 6 13.29 11.43 -6.24
C GLU A 6 11.87 11.28 -6.78
N THR A 7 11.71 10.66 -7.94
CA THR A 7 10.39 10.37 -8.53
C THR A 7 9.61 9.41 -7.64
N ILE A 8 10.27 8.36 -7.11
CA ILE A 8 9.66 7.41 -6.19
C ILE A 8 9.25 8.11 -4.89
N GLU A 9 10.09 8.97 -4.34
CA GLU A 9 9.79 9.73 -3.13
C GLU A 9 8.58 10.65 -3.32
N GLN A 10 8.53 11.40 -4.41
CA GLN A 10 7.39 12.28 -4.71
C GLN A 10 6.08 11.50 -4.86
N ASN A 11 6.09 10.41 -5.60
CA ASN A 11 4.93 9.54 -5.74
C ASN A 11 4.48 8.96 -4.38
N HIS A 12 5.42 8.44 -3.58
CA HIS A 12 5.10 7.85 -2.27
C HIS A 12 4.64 8.88 -1.24
N LYS A 13 5.05 10.13 -1.34
CA LYS A 13 4.53 11.22 -0.52
C LYS A 13 3.02 11.43 -0.74
N LEU A 14 2.52 11.18 -1.94
CA LEU A 14 1.09 11.25 -2.25
C LEU A 14 0.26 10.21 -1.49
N ALA A 15 0.88 9.10 -1.04
CA ALA A 15 0.21 8.06 -0.26
C ALA A 15 -0.24 8.54 1.14
N LEU A 16 0.21 9.71 1.60
CA LEU A 16 -0.26 10.34 2.85
C LEU A 16 -1.65 10.98 2.71
N ARG A 17 -2.16 11.14 1.49
CA ARG A 17 -3.49 11.72 1.26
C ARG A 17 -4.57 10.69 1.51
N GLN A 18 -5.72 11.13 2.02
CA GLN A 18 -6.85 10.25 2.33
C GLN A 18 -7.40 9.51 1.10
N GLU A 19 -7.29 10.12 -0.07
CA GLU A 19 -7.73 9.55 -1.34
C GLU A 19 -6.85 8.39 -1.82
N ALA A 20 -5.65 8.25 -1.28
CA ALA A 20 -4.72 7.16 -1.58
C ALA A 20 -5.15 5.84 -0.90
N CYS A 21 -6.24 5.26 -1.37
CA CYS A 21 -6.80 4.02 -0.85
C CYS A 21 -6.47 2.83 -1.76
N ALA A 22 -6.33 1.65 -1.17
CA ALA A 22 -6.18 0.40 -1.91
C ALA A 22 -7.38 0.17 -2.84
N LEU A 23 -7.13 -0.40 -4.03
CA LEU A 23 -8.11 -0.69 -5.09
C LEU A 23 -8.84 0.52 -5.70
N LYS A 24 -8.63 1.72 -5.19
CA LYS A 24 -9.15 2.94 -5.78
C LYS A 24 -8.18 3.42 -6.87
N LEU A 25 -8.62 3.45 -8.12
CA LEU A 25 -7.84 3.98 -9.24
C LEU A 25 -8.18 5.47 -9.46
N LYS A 26 -9.40 5.78 -9.82
CA LYS A 26 -9.85 7.15 -10.11
C LYS A 26 -9.84 8.00 -8.83
N GLY A 27 -9.19 9.15 -8.89
CA GLY A 27 -9.05 10.08 -7.76
C GLY A 27 -8.07 9.59 -6.68
N ASN A 28 -7.26 8.56 -6.96
CA ASN A 28 -6.14 8.18 -6.12
C ASN A 28 -4.88 8.90 -6.60
N PRO A 29 -4.33 9.85 -5.83
CA PRO A 29 -3.23 10.70 -6.30
C PRO A 29 -1.95 9.91 -6.64
N VAL A 30 -1.70 8.78 -5.98
CA VAL A 30 -0.56 7.91 -6.29
C VAL A 30 -0.72 7.27 -7.67
N HIS A 31 -1.94 6.82 -7.99
CA HIS A 31 -2.23 6.22 -9.29
C HIS A 31 -2.24 7.27 -10.40
N GLU A 32 -2.86 8.43 -10.16
CA GLU A 32 -2.93 9.52 -11.14
C GLU A 32 -1.54 10.05 -11.52
N ASP A 33 -0.63 10.18 -10.56
CA ASP A 33 0.77 10.55 -10.81
C ASP A 33 1.50 9.53 -11.71
N MET A 34 1.24 8.21 -11.50
CA MET A 34 1.76 7.18 -12.39
C MET A 34 1.17 7.26 -13.81
N ILE A 35 -0.12 7.61 -13.93
CA ILE A 35 -0.78 7.82 -15.22
C ILE A 35 -0.19 9.03 -15.95
N ASP A 36 0.07 10.13 -15.24
CA ASP A 36 0.73 11.32 -15.79
C ASP A 36 2.12 10.99 -16.32
N ALA A 37 2.92 10.26 -15.54
CA ALA A 37 4.23 9.79 -15.98
C ALA A 37 4.12 8.90 -17.24
N LEU A 38 3.13 8.00 -17.27
CA LEU A 38 2.87 7.14 -18.42
C LEU A 38 2.48 7.92 -19.67
N SER A 39 1.74 9.03 -19.52
CA SER A 39 1.30 9.89 -20.63
C SER A 39 2.45 10.50 -21.44
N THR A 40 3.65 10.55 -20.87
CA THR A 40 4.87 11.02 -21.56
C THR A 40 5.37 10.02 -22.63
N VAL A 41 4.96 8.77 -22.53
CA VAL A 41 5.33 7.71 -23.46
C VAL A 41 4.49 7.84 -24.74
N LYS A 42 5.12 8.16 -25.86
CA LYS A 42 4.44 8.40 -27.16
C LYS A 42 4.20 7.13 -28.00
N LYS A 43 4.39 5.97 -27.43
CA LYS A 43 4.23 4.67 -28.10
C LYS A 43 3.03 3.94 -27.58
N GLU A 44 2.39 3.14 -28.44
CA GLU A 44 1.41 2.16 -27.98
C GLU A 44 2.03 1.18 -26.98
N ILE A 45 1.31 0.93 -25.89
CA ILE A 45 1.72 0.01 -24.84
C ILE A 45 0.71 -1.12 -24.77
N PHE A 46 1.16 -2.32 -25.09
CA PHE A 46 0.41 -3.54 -24.86
C PHE A 46 0.84 -4.15 -23.52
N THR A 47 -0.11 -4.45 -22.67
CA THR A 47 0.13 -4.96 -21.33
C THR A 47 -0.53 -6.32 -21.13
N ILE A 48 0.11 -7.19 -20.36
CA ILE A 48 -0.46 -8.39 -19.76
C ILE A 48 -0.36 -8.23 -18.25
N SER A 49 -1.52 -8.20 -17.58
CA SER A 49 -1.61 -8.14 -16.12
C SER A 49 -2.13 -9.46 -15.58
N THR A 50 -1.51 -9.97 -14.50
CA THR A 50 -1.93 -11.22 -13.85
C THR A 50 -2.35 -10.96 -12.42
N VAL A 51 -3.42 -11.63 -11.98
CA VAL A 51 -3.86 -11.69 -10.60
C VAL A 51 -3.53 -13.07 -10.06
N LEU A 52 -2.81 -13.14 -8.95
CA LEU A 52 -2.42 -14.39 -8.32
C LEU A 52 -3.37 -14.73 -7.17
N ASP A 53 -3.63 -16.01 -6.95
CA ASP A 53 -4.34 -16.51 -5.78
C ASP A 53 -3.41 -16.64 -4.55
N LYS A 54 -3.95 -17.06 -3.41
CA LYS A 54 -3.19 -17.28 -2.16
C LYS A 54 -2.09 -18.34 -2.26
N ASN A 55 -2.10 -19.16 -3.32
CA ASN A 55 -1.10 -20.19 -3.59
C ASN A 55 -0.12 -19.76 -4.68
N HIS A 56 -0.10 -18.48 -5.04
CA HIS A 56 0.71 -17.90 -6.13
C HIS A 56 0.44 -18.49 -7.52
N ARG A 57 -0.76 -19.04 -7.75
CA ARG A 57 -1.21 -19.49 -9.07
C ARG A 57 -1.97 -18.37 -9.76
N ILE A 58 -1.89 -18.30 -11.07
CA ILE A 58 -2.63 -17.30 -11.86
C ILE A 58 -4.14 -17.58 -11.71
N TYR A 59 -4.84 -16.67 -11.04
CA TYR A 59 -6.29 -16.66 -10.90
C TYR A 59 -6.97 -16.06 -12.13
N ALA A 60 -6.42 -14.94 -12.62
CA ALA A 60 -6.88 -14.26 -13.81
C ALA A 60 -5.72 -13.62 -14.56
N ALA A 61 -5.89 -13.44 -15.87
CA ALA A 61 -5.00 -12.66 -16.70
C ALA A 61 -5.82 -11.72 -17.58
N THR A 62 -5.38 -10.49 -17.73
CA THR A 62 -5.97 -9.48 -18.63
C THR A 62 -4.89 -8.97 -19.56
N ALA A 63 -5.25 -8.62 -20.80
CA ALA A 63 -4.28 -8.16 -21.80
C ALA A 63 -4.90 -7.10 -22.71
N GLY A 64 -4.05 -6.24 -23.25
CA GLY A 64 -4.42 -5.21 -24.21
C GLY A 64 -3.94 -3.83 -23.82
N ASP A 65 -4.77 -2.83 -24.02
CA ASP A 65 -4.52 -1.45 -23.60
C ASP A 65 -4.21 -1.38 -22.10
N ILE A 66 -3.18 -0.61 -21.74
CA ILE A 66 -2.65 -0.60 -20.36
C ILE A 66 -3.70 -0.16 -19.32
N TYR A 67 -4.55 0.81 -19.64
CA TYR A 67 -5.57 1.30 -18.72
C TYR A 67 -6.70 0.29 -18.54
N LYS A 68 -7.24 -0.21 -19.64
CA LYS A 68 -8.35 -1.20 -19.64
C LYS A 68 -7.90 -2.53 -19.02
N SER A 69 -6.69 -2.98 -19.32
CA SER A 69 -6.12 -4.18 -18.73
C SER A 69 -5.95 -4.04 -17.22
N MET A 70 -5.49 -2.88 -16.75
CA MET A 70 -5.34 -2.60 -15.31
C MET A 70 -6.69 -2.56 -14.59
N GLU A 71 -7.69 -1.86 -15.14
CA GLU A 71 -9.04 -1.81 -14.55
C GLU A 71 -9.65 -3.21 -14.43
N ALA A 72 -9.55 -4.02 -15.49
CA ALA A 72 -10.04 -5.39 -15.48
C ALA A 72 -9.28 -6.26 -14.47
N ALA A 73 -7.95 -6.09 -14.33
CA ALA A 73 -7.15 -6.81 -13.35
C ALA A 73 -7.51 -6.41 -11.92
N VAL A 74 -7.76 -5.13 -11.64
CA VAL A 74 -8.19 -4.66 -10.30
C VAL A 74 -9.54 -5.26 -9.93
N SER A 75 -10.52 -5.31 -10.84
CA SER A 75 -11.80 -5.97 -10.60
C SER A 75 -11.63 -7.46 -10.22
N LYS A 76 -10.69 -8.16 -10.87
CA LYS A 76 -10.37 -9.55 -10.52
C LYS A 76 -9.58 -9.67 -9.20
N ALA A 77 -8.76 -8.70 -8.87
CA ALA A 77 -8.05 -8.64 -7.59
C ALA A 77 -9.01 -8.48 -6.41
N GLU A 78 -10.09 -7.72 -6.57
CA GLU A 78 -11.13 -7.59 -5.54
C GLU A 78 -11.77 -8.94 -5.18
N GLU A 79 -12.00 -9.82 -6.16
CA GLU A 79 -12.57 -11.16 -5.93
C GLU A 79 -11.66 -12.04 -5.06
N VAL A 80 -10.34 -11.84 -5.15
CA VAL A 80 -9.32 -12.67 -4.46
C VAL A 80 -8.91 -12.09 -3.11
N PHE A 81 -8.74 -10.77 -3.03
CA PHE A 81 -8.10 -10.09 -1.91
C PHE A 81 -9.05 -9.35 -0.98
N CYS A 82 -10.29 -9.12 -1.39
CA CYS A 82 -11.26 -8.43 -0.56
C CYS A 82 -12.17 -9.40 0.17
N ALA A 83 -12.27 -9.24 1.49
CA ALA A 83 -13.25 -9.90 2.31
C ALA A 83 -14.38 -8.93 2.67
N LYS A 84 -15.63 -9.31 2.36
CA LYS A 84 -16.80 -8.55 2.79
C LYS A 84 -17.09 -8.88 4.25
N ILE A 85 -17.21 -7.85 5.08
CA ILE A 85 -17.58 -7.98 6.49
C ILE A 85 -18.97 -7.37 6.71
N PRO A 86 -19.81 -7.94 7.60
CA PRO A 86 -21.16 -7.43 7.84
C PRO A 86 -21.15 -6.09 8.56
N GLN A 87 -20.16 -5.85 9.44
CA GLN A 87 -19.99 -4.62 10.20
C GLN A 87 -18.55 -4.49 10.69
N LYS A 88 -18.14 -3.28 11.06
CA LYS A 88 -16.87 -3.02 11.73
C LYS A 88 -16.88 -3.57 13.16
N ALA A 89 -15.70 -3.99 13.63
CA ALA A 89 -15.51 -4.58 14.95
C ALA A 89 -14.84 -3.61 15.94
N ASP A 90 -15.08 -3.81 17.23
CA ASP A 90 -14.40 -3.05 18.30
C ASP A 90 -12.94 -3.53 18.48
N ILE A 91 -12.67 -4.80 18.16
CA ILE A 91 -11.33 -5.40 18.22
C ILE A 91 -11.09 -6.14 16.91
N VAL A 92 -9.95 -5.87 16.26
CA VAL A 92 -9.51 -6.55 15.04
C VAL A 92 -8.13 -7.16 15.29
N VAL A 93 -7.98 -8.46 15.00
CA VAL A 93 -6.69 -9.15 15.07
C VAL A 93 -6.18 -9.38 13.64
N SER A 94 -5.10 -8.73 13.28
CA SER A 94 -4.43 -8.88 11.99
C SER A 94 -3.24 -9.82 12.12
N VAL A 95 -3.32 -10.98 11.47
CA VAL A 95 -2.23 -11.97 11.49
C VAL A 95 -1.49 -11.92 10.17
N VAL A 96 -0.25 -11.45 10.20
CA VAL A 96 0.62 -11.39 9.03
C VAL A 96 1.53 -12.60 8.99
N LYS A 97 1.63 -13.24 7.81
CA LYS A 97 2.43 -14.44 7.59
C LYS A 97 3.56 -14.16 6.60
N PHE A 98 4.50 -15.11 6.53
CA PHE A 98 5.58 -15.07 5.54
C PHE A 98 5.03 -14.92 4.11
N PRO A 99 5.66 -14.08 3.27
CA PRO A 99 6.92 -13.32 3.52
C PRO A 99 6.74 -11.95 4.18
N SER A 100 5.52 -11.46 4.37
CA SER A 100 5.27 -10.11 4.88
C SER A 100 5.54 -9.93 6.38
N ASP A 101 5.71 -11.02 7.13
CA ASP A 101 6.07 -11.01 8.55
C ASP A 101 7.59 -11.04 8.81
N ILE A 102 8.40 -10.73 7.79
CA ILE A 102 9.87 -10.79 7.91
C ILE A 102 10.41 -9.73 8.88
N ASP A 103 9.83 -8.53 8.84
CA ASP A 103 10.12 -7.40 9.73
C ASP A 103 8.87 -6.57 9.99
N LEU A 104 8.93 -5.63 10.92
CA LEU A 104 7.79 -4.78 11.28
C LEU A 104 7.40 -3.84 10.12
N TYR A 105 8.39 -3.31 9.39
CA TYR A 105 8.15 -2.44 8.24
C TYR A 105 7.30 -3.12 7.16
N GLN A 106 7.48 -4.41 6.94
CA GLN A 106 6.63 -5.17 6.03
C GLN A 106 5.31 -5.58 6.68
N ALA A 107 5.34 -5.99 7.96
CA ALA A 107 4.17 -6.47 8.68
C ALA A 107 3.11 -5.38 8.92
N GLN A 108 3.49 -4.09 8.98
CA GLN A 108 2.55 -2.99 9.15
C GLN A 108 1.49 -2.92 8.03
N LYS A 109 1.71 -3.54 6.86
CA LYS A 109 0.68 -3.71 5.82
C LYS A 109 -0.58 -4.40 6.35
N GLY A 110 -0.42 -5.25 7.38
CA GLY A 110 -1.54 -5.84 8.10
C GLY A 110 -2.40 -4.81 8.83
N ILE A 111 -1.79 -3.72 9.35
CA ILE A 111 -2.50 -2.60 9.95
C ILE A 111 -3.25 -1.83 8.86
N ASP A 112 -2.55 -1.48 7.77
CA ASP A 112 -3.12 -0.75 6.63
C ASP A 112 -4.40 -1.41 6.08
N ASN A 113 -4.40 -2.74 6.00
CA ASN A 113 -5.56 -3.48 5.50
C ASN A 113 -6.65 -3.67 6.58
N ALA A 114 -6.25 -3.94 7.82
CA ALA A 114 -7.19 -4.26 8.90
C ALA A 114 -7.95 -3.03 9.44
N LYS A 115 -7.38 -1.81 9.31
CA LYS A 115 -8.02 -0.57 9.77
C LYS A 115 -9.42 -0.33 9.17
N TYR A 116 -9.68 -0.85 7.96
CA TYR A 116 -11.00 -0.72 7.33
C TYR A 116 -12.10 -1.53 8.04
N ALA A 117 -11.72 -2.57 8.78
CA ALA A 117 -12.63 -3.41 9.58
C ALA A 117 -12.80 -2.90 11.01
N LEU A 118 -12.05 -1.89 11.45
CA LEU A 118 -12.04 -1.39 12.81
C LEU A 118 -13.02 -0.23 12.97
N LYS A 119 -13.79 -0.20 14.07
CA LYS A 119 -14.56 0.97 14.49
C LYS A 119 -13.63 2.09 14.97
N GLU A 120 -14.13 3.32 14.96
CA GLU A 120 -13.44 4.45 15.59
C GLU A 120 -13.27 4.18 17.10
N GLY A 121 -12.06 4.45 17.61
CA GLY A 121 -11.69 4.13 19.00
C GLY A 121 -11.49 2.65 19.30
N GLY A 122 -11.59 1.77 18.30
CA GLY A 122 -11.37 0.33 18.46
C GLY A 122 -9.89 -0.05 18.61
N ILE A 123 -9.64 -1.33 18.93
CA ILE A 123 -8.29 -1.87 19.15
C ILE A 123 -7.90 -2.76 17.99
N LEU A 124 -6.74 -2.49 17.38
CA LEU A 124 -6.13 -3.34 16.37
C LEU A 124 -4.90 -4.04 16.95
N LEU A 125 -4.90 -5.37 16.90
CA LEU A 125 -3.78 -6.20 17.32
C LEU A 125 -3.06 -6.75 16.09
N LEU A 126 -1.79 -6.38 15.91
CA LEU A 126 -0.93 -6.94 14.88
C LEU A 126 -0.16 -8.13 15.43
N VAL A 127 -0.28 -9.28 14.76
CA VAL A 127 0.48 -10.50 15.09
C VAL A 127 1.39 -10.85 13.92
N ALA A 128 2.70 -10.74 14.14
CA ALA A 128 3.74 -11.02 13.15
C ALA A 128 5.00 -11.55 13.82
N LYS A 129 5.79 -12.38 13.14
CA LYS A 129 7.04 -12.94 13.70
C LYS A 129 8.18 -11.94 13.75
N CYS A 130 8.28 -11.06 12.77
CA CYS A 130 9.32 -10.03 12.63
C CYS A 130 10.74 -10.57 12.89
N ARG A 131 11.09 -11.70 12.25
CA ARG A 131 12.38 -12.41 12.49
C ARG A 131 13.62 -11.57 12.24
N MET A 132 13.52 -10.58 11.35
CA MET A 132 14.60 -9.64 11.05
C MET A 132 14.43 -8.29 11.79
N GLY A 133 13.61 -8.28 12.85
CA GLY A 133 13.42 -7.09 13.68
C GLY A 133 12.48 -6.06 13.07
N ILE A 134 12.87 -4.79 13.15
CA ILE A 134 12.00 -3.66 12.80
C ILE A 134 12.05 -3.32 11.29
N GLY A 135 13.16 -3.59 10.62
CA GLY A 135 13.33 -3.35 9.19
C GLY A 135 13.94 -1.97 8.87
N GLU A 136 13.32 -1.19 8.01
CA GLU A 136 13.84 0.05 7.45
C GLU A 136 14.21 1.10 8.51
N GLU A 137 15.46 1.57 8.52
CA GLU A 137 15.96 2.52 9.52
C GLU A 137 15.22 3.86 9.53
N SER A 138 14.85 4.39 8.36
CA SER A 138 14.15 5.66 8.26
C SER A 138 12.78 5.62 8.95
N PHE A 139 12.07 4.50 8.79
CA PHE A 139 10.81 4.21 9.46
C PHE A 139 10.96 4.23 10.99
N VAL A 140 12.00 3.54 11.51
CA VAL A 140 12.28 3.48 12.95
C VAL A 140 12.66 4.85 13.50
N LYS A 141 13.56 5.56 12.80
CA LYS A 141 14.04 6.89 13.22
C LYS A 141 12.88 7.88 13.34
N LEU A 142 11.93 7.85 12.40
CA LEU A 142 10.76 8.72 12.48
C LEU A 142 9.89 8.37 13.69
N LEU A 143 9.50 7.11 13.84
CA LEU A 143 8.63 6.68 14.94
C LEU A 143 9.26 6.90 16.32
N SER A 144 10.56 6.62 16.50
CA SER A 144 11.23 6.77 17.79
C SER A 144 11.55 8.20 18.16
N SER A 145 11.68 9.09 17.19
CA SER A 145 12.04 10.51 17.42
C SER A 145 10.84 11.46 17.47
N ALA A 146 9.69 11.05 16.95
CA ALA A 146 8.48 11.86 16.98
C ALA A 146 7.82 11.79 18.37
N SER A 147 7.42 12.95 18.89
CA SER A 147 6.76 13.06 20.20
C SER A 147 5.25 12.73 20.12
N SER A 148 4.67 12.76 18.93
CA SER A 148 3.25 12.48 18.66
C SER A 148 3.03 12.16 17.18
N PRO A 149 1.89 11.56 16.79
CA PRO A 149 1.53 11.38 15.39
C PRO A 149 1.53 12.71 14.59
N LYS A 150 1.10 13.81 15.21
CA LYS A 150 1.11 15.12 14.58
C LYS A 150 2.55 15.59 14.29
N ASP A 151 3.47 15.45 15.25
CA ASP A 151 4.89 15.78 15.06
C ASP A 151 5.51 14.93 13.94
N ALA A 152 5.16 13.63 13.86
CA ALA A 152 5.60 12.78 12.76
C ALA A 152 5.14 13.30 11.40
N LEU A 153 3.88 13.66 11.26
CA LEU A 153 3.33 14.23 10.02
C LEU A 153 4.02 15.54 9.63
N GLU A 154 4.21 16.47 10.58
CA GLU A 154 4.91 17.73 10.34
C GLU A 154 6.36 17.52 9.86
N ARG A 155 7.05 16.51 10.37
CA ARG A 155 8.40 16.13 9.91
C ARG A 155 8.39 15.57 8.50
N ILE A 156 7.41 14.72 8.17
CA ILE A 156 7.22 14.18 6.82
C ILE A 156 6.95 15.29 5.82
N GLU A 157 6.12 16.27 6.17
CA GLU A 157 5.82 17.42 5.31
C GLU A 157 7.08 18.26 5.02
N LYS A 158 7.90 18.51 6.04
CA LYS A 158 9.16 19.27 5.89
C LYS A 158 10.19 18.53 5.04
N LYS A 159 10.35 17.23 5.25
CA LYS A 159 11.30 16.41 4.53
C LYS A 159 10.78 14.96 4.46
N PHE A 160 10.36 14.56 3.26
CA PHE A 160 9.99 13.18 3.01
C PHE A 160 11.23 12.32 2.74
N VAL A 161 11.23 11.10 3.28
CA VAL A 161 12.22 10.05 2.98
C VAL A 161 11.45 8.76 2.74
N VAL A 162 11.89 7.93 1.77
CA VAL A 162 11.29 6.61 1.54
C VAL A 162 11.27 5.81 2.83
N GLY A 163 10.11 5.23 3.15
CA GLY A 163 9.87 4.58 4.44
C GLY A 163 8.93 5.38 5.37
N TYR A 164 8.98 6.71 5.32
CA TYR A 164 8.15 7.58 6.17
C TYR A 164 6.64 7.41 5.96
N HIS A 165 6.21 7.09 4.73
CA HIS A 165 4.79 6.83 4.43
C HIS A 165 4.24 5.56 5.11
N LYS A 166 5.09 4.81 5.82
CA LYS A 166 4.71 3.61 6.57
C LYS A 166 4.70 3.84 8.08
N ALA A 167 5.19 4.97 8.55
CA ALA A 167 5.15 5.36 9.94
C ALA A 167 3.84 6.06 10.29
#